data_0a19e8d6bd0645ea04e164fae1d7bf10
#
_entry.id   0a19e8d6bd0645ea04e164fae1d7bf10
#
_cell.length_a   1.000
_cell.length_b   1.000
_cell.length_c   1.000
_cell.angle_alpha   90.00
_cell.angle_beta   90.00
_cell.angle_gamma   90.00
#
_symmetry.space_group_name_H-M   'P 1'
#
loop_
_entity.id
_entity.type
_entity.pdbx_description
1 polymer ?
#
loop_
_entity_poly.entity_id
_entity_poly.type
_entity_poly.pdbx_seq_one_letter_code
_entity_poly.pdbx_strand_id
1 'polypeptide(L)'
;MDRRNFLKIGMSAVTVAGMPFSMDVQAEETSVKQPVFSIDGNRIRLQQSGLKQPVRFLVLADSHLTIDDERGEPYKDYSKRMAQFFSQSIQNLEKIMSAAQKQKYDMILMLGDMVSFPTAKGVETILEAIKPLATPFAYIAGNHDWHYEGEPGTEMELRKKWTEKTLLPLYQGHNPLCYNMMLNGLNIVMMDTSVNEILPEQLDFWREQVKSGLPTLLCCHIPLWVPGRGLAWGVGHPDWNAAHDRNWQIERRPRWSESGHTEVTKAFCKEVFTASNLLGIVAGHVHKQSYNRYEGKFQLTSAATGLGGLLDLSLS
;
A
#
# COMPACT_ATOMS: atom_id res chain seq x y z
N MET A 1 -14.63 -23.62 15.81
CA MET A 1 -15.12 -22.75 14.72
C MET A 1 -14.40 -23.13 13.44
N ASP A 2 -15.17 -23.48 12.43
CA ASP A 2 -14.68 -24.18 11.24
C ASP A 2 -13.84 -23.25 10.35
N ARG A 3 -12.55 -23.61 10.20
CA ARG A 3 -11.53 -22.87 9.40
C ARG A 3 -11.85 -22.82 7.90
N ARG A 4 -12.89 -23.52 7.45
CA ARG A 4 -13.30 -23.59 6.03
C ARG A 4 -14.00 -22.33 5.51
N ASN A 5 -14.48 -21.46 6.36
CA ASN A 5 -15.24 -20.27 5.95
C ASN A 5 -14.36 -19.08 5.58
N PHE A 6 -13.09 -19.06 5.96
CA PHE A 6 -12.18 -17.95 5.61
C PHE A 6 -11.80 -17.94 4.12
N LEU A 7 -11.70 -19.12 3.53
CA LEU A 7 -11.35 -19.27 2.09
C LEU A 7 -12.50 -19.01 1.11
N LYS A 8 -13.76 -18.96 1.60
CA LYS A 8 -14.94 -18.78 0.73
C LYS A 8 -15.27 -17.33 0.39
N ILE A 9 -14.68 -16.35 1.05
CA ILE A 9 -14.97 -14.93 0.79
C ILE A 9 -14.17 -14.37 -0.41
N GLY A 10 -13.15 -15.09 -0.89
CA GLY A 10 -12.28 -14.65 -1.98
C GLY A 10 -12.63 -15.16 -3.38
N MET A 11 -13.55 -16.10 -3.52
CA MET A 11 -13.80 -16.76 -4.80
C MET A 11 -15.27 -16.64 -5.23
N SER A 12 -15.75 -15.43 -5.48
CA SER A 12 -16.85 -15.23 -6.42
C SER A 12 -16.25 -14.65 -7.70
N ALA A 13 -15.90 -15.54 -8.64
CA ALA A 13 -15.72 -15.17 -10.02
C ALA A 13 -17.09 -14.77 -10.56
N VAL A 14 -17.40 -13.48 -10.49
CA VAL A 14 -18.52 -12.91 -11.22
C VAL A 14 -18.00 -12.53 -12.60
N THR A 15 -18.34 -13.31 -13.58
CA THR A 15 -18.34 -12.89 -14.99
C THR A 15 -19.30 -11.72 -15.11
N VAL A 16 -18.79 -10.51 -15.15
CA VAL A 16 -19.60 -9.31 -15.42
C VAL A 16 -19.63 -9.12 -16.93
N ALA A 17 -20.71 -9.59 -17.53
CA ALA A 17 -21.18 -9.08 -18.81
C ALA A 17 -21.43 -7.58 -18.65
N GLY A 18 -21.00 -6.80 -19.67
CA GLY A 18 -21.00 -5.35 -19.66
C GLY A 18 -22.34 -4.75 -19.23
N MET A 19 -22.29 -3.96 -18.18
CA MET A 19 -23.33 -2.97 -17.87
C MET A 19 -22.72 -1.59 -17.98
N PRO A 20 -23.39 -0.63 -18.61
CA PRO A 20 -22.91 0.74 -18.68
C PRO A 20 -22.95 1.37 -17.28
N PHE A 21 -21.81 1.96 -16.92
CA PHE A 21 -21.66 2.73 -15.70
C PHE A 21 -22.44 4.05 -15.84
N SER A 22 -23.61 4.14 -15.23
CA SER A 22 -24.31 5.44 -15.10
C SER A 22 -23.75 6.18 -13.90
N MET A 23 -23.04 7.28 -14.16
CA MET A 23 -22.68 8.27 -13.14
C MET A 23 -23.82 9.29 -13.02
N ASP A 24 -24.65 9.16 -12.00
CA ASP A 24 -25.45 10.29 -11.53
C ASP A 24 -24.60 11.10 -10.54
N VAL A 25 -24.02 12.18 -11.04
CA VAL A 25 -23.36 13.19 -10.22
C VAL A 25 -24.16 14.48 -10.33
N GLN A 26 -24.92 14.81 -9.31
CA GLN A 26 -25.35 16.19 -9.11
C GLN A 26 -24.16 16.97 -8.53
N ALA A 27 -23.56 17.84 -9.34
CA ALA A 27 -22.47 18.72 -8.96
C ALA A 27 -22.94 20.16 -8.97
N GLU A 28 -22.74 20.83 -7.84
CA GLU A 28 -22.67 22.28 -7.83
C GLU A 28 -21.40 22.74 -8.56
N GLU A 29 -21.55 23.55 -9.58
CA GLU A 29 -20.48 24.09 -10.40
C GLU A 29 -19.67 25.14 -9.64
N THR A 30 -18.53 24.76 -9.09
CA THR A 30 -17.39 25.66 -8.98
C THR A 30 -16.38 25.23 -10.03
N SER A 31 -16.02 26.15 -10.94
CA SER A 31 -15.17 25.91 -12.10
C SER A 31 -13.69 25.62 -11.75
N VAL A 32 -13.43 24.56 -11.02
CA VAL A 32 -12.09 23.97 -10.92
C VAL A 32 -11.96 23.05 -12.13
N LYS A 33 -11.06 23.38 -13.06
CA LYS A 33 -10.73 22.49 -14.18
C LYS A 33 -10.48 21.09 -13.61
N GLN A 34 -11.38 20.16 -13.92
CA GLN A 34 -11.24 18.78 -13.46
C GLN A 34 -9.94 18.19 -14.03
N PRO A 35 -9.13 17.51 -13.24
CA PRO A 35 -7.94 16.85 -13.76
C PRO A 35 -8.36 15.88 -14.86
N VAL A 36 -7.69 15.95 -16.00
CA VAL A 36 -7.90 14.97 -17.08
C VAL A 36 -7.43 13.63 -16.56
N PHE A 37 -8.34 12.68 -16.57
CA PHE A 37 -8.14 11.35 -16.03
C PHE A 37 -8.31 10.32 -17.14
N SER A 38 -7.37 9.40 -17.29
CA SER A 38 -7.55 8.24 -18.14
C SER A 38 -7.10 6.96 -17.46
N ILE A 39 -7.90 5.90 -17.59
CA ILE A 39 -7.58 4.55 -17.17
C ILE A 39 -7.54 3.66 -18.43
N ASP A 40 -6.42 2.94 -18.58
CA ASP A 40 -6.24 1.93 -19.60
C ASP A 40 -5.64 0.68 -18.93
N GLY A 41 -6.50 -0.24 -18.52
CA GLY A 41 -6.11 -1.37 -17.69
C GLY A 41 -5.47 -0.92 -16.38
N ASN A 42 -4.21 -1.28 -16.18
CA ASN A 42 -3.40 -0.89 -15.01
C ASN A 42 -2.62 0.43 -15.21
N ARG A 43 -2.79 1.10 -16.33
CA ARG A 43 -2.18 2.41 -16.61
C ARG A 43 -3.14 3.53 -16.25
N ILE A 44 -2.71 4.38 -15.32
CA ILE A 44 -3.47 5.55 -14.88
C ILE A 44 -2.67 6.82 -15.17
N ARG A 45 -3.31 7.78 -15.83
CA ARG A 45 -2.74 9.09 -16.08
C ARG A 45 -3.62 10.15 -15.44
N LEU A 46 -3.00 10.98 -14.62
CA LEU A 46 -3.66 12.09 -13.93
C LEU A 46 -2.95 13.39 -14.29
N GLN A 47 -3.71 14.32 -14.82
CA GLN A 47 -3.20 15.69 -14.99
C GLN A 47 -3.43 16.46 -13.69
N GLN A 48 -2.35 16.96 -13.11
CA GLN A 48 -2.35 17.65 -11.82
C GLN A 48 -1.77 19.05 -11.97
N SER A 49 -2.46 20.04 -11.43
CA SER A 49 -1.90 21.39 -11.34
C SER A 49 -0.78 21.44 -10.31
N GLY A 50 0.28 22.19 -10.62
CA GLY A 50 1.40 22.43 -9.67
C GLY A 50 2.61 21.54 -9.86
N LEU A 51 2.56 20.52 -10.71
CA LEU A 51 3.77 19.77 -11.09
C LEU A 51 4.62 20.56 -12.08
N LYS A 52 5.93 20.61 -11.85
CA LYS A 52 6.88 21.28 -12.74
C LYS A 52 7.19 20.43 -13.98
N GLN A 53 7.18 19.13 -13.83
CA GLN A 53 7.46 18.15 -14.89
C GLN A 53 6.62 16.90 -14.65
N PRO A 54 6.25 16.16 -15.70
CA PRO A 54 5.61 14.87 -15.55
C PRO A 54 6.50 13.88 -14.80
N VAL A 55 5.87 12.99 -14.04
CA VAL A 55 6.52 11.87 -13.36
C VAL A 55 5.75 10.59 -13.63
N ARG A 56 6.48 9.47 -13.77
CA ARG A 56 5.90 8.16 -14.02
C ARG A 56 6.43 7.13 -13.04
N PHE A 57 5.53 6.46 -12.36
CA PHE A 57 5.81 5.47 -11.34
C PHE A 57 5.44 4.07 -11.81
N LEU A 58 6.30 3.10 -11.50
CA LEU A 58 5.92 1.71 -11.41
C LEU A 58 5.53 1.44 -9.95
N VAL A 59 4.26 1.16 -9.70
CA VAL A 59 3.77 0.85 -8.35
C VAL A 59 3.59 -0.65 -8.22
N LEU A 60 4.25 -1.23 -7.23
CA LEU A 60 4.18 -2.62 -6.82
C LEU A 60 3.64 -2.68 -5.41
N ALA A 61 2.67 -3.54 -5.17
CA ALA A 61 2.13 -3.81 -3.85
C ALA A 61 1.68 -5.26 -3.78
N ASP A 62 1.65 -5.82 -2.59
CA ASP A 62 1.07 -7.15 -2.37
C ASP A 62 1.73 -8.22 -3.27
N SER A 63 3.05 -8.22 -3.36
CA SER A 63 3.81 -9.23 -4.11
C SER A 63 3.74 -10.57 -3.40
N HIS A 64 3.67 -10.56 -2.09
CA HIS A 64 3.58 -11.75 -1.23
C HIS A 64 4.55 -12.84 -1.63
N LEU A 65 5.82 -12.50 -1.85
CA LEU A 65 6.83 -13.51 -2.13
C LEU A 65 6.92 -14.47 -0.96
N THR A 66 6.68 -15.75 -1.25
CA THR A 66 6.67 -16.82 -0.26
C THR A 66 7.89 -17.67 -0.48
N ILE A 67 8.99 -17.28 0.14
CA ILE A 67 10.29 -17.92 -0.01
C ILE A 67 10.79 -18.33 1.37
N ASP A 68 10.90 -19.65 1.60
CA ASP A 68 11.52 -20.18 2.81
C ASP A 68 13.02 -19.87 2.84
N ASP A 69 13.52 -19.63 4.05
CA ASP A 69 14.91 -19.32 4.28
C ASP A 69 15.37 -20.05 5.56
N GLU A 70 16.40 -20.88 5.47
CA GLU A 70 16.96 -21.59 6.62
C GLU A 70 17.58 -20.65 7.67
N ARG A 71 17.86 -19.39 7.29
CA ARG A 71 18.27 -18.32 8.20
C ARG A 71 17.11 -17.72 9.01
N GLY A 72 15.88 -18.10 8.69
CA GLY A 72 14.65 -17.61 9.32
C GLY A 72 14.22 -18.39 10.54
N GLU A 73 13.01 -18.09 11.01
CA GLU A 73 12.37 -18.76 12.13
C GLU A 73 11.62 -20.03 11.68
N PRO A 74 11.33 -20.99 12.58
CA PRO A 74 10.75 -22.29 12.22
C PRO A 74 9.24 -22.28 11.96
N TYR A 75 8.74 -21.36 11.15
CA TYR A 75 7.29 -21.24 10.84
C TYR A 75 6.91 -21.85 9.49
N LYS A 76 7.48 -23.00 9.15
CA LYS A 76 7.37 -23.65 7.84
C LYS A 76 5.95 -24.05 7.41
N ASP A 77 5.05 -24.32 8.36
CA ASP A 77 3.67 -24.69 8.02
C ASP A 77 2.86 -23.52 7.48
N TYR A 78 3.13 -22.33 7.96
CA TYR A 78 2.53 -21.12 7.40
C TYR A 78 3.06 -20.83 6.00
N SER A 79 4.37 -20.92 5.81
CA SER A 79 5.02 -20.77 4.50
C SER A 79 4.38 -21.64 3.43
N LYS A 80 4.09 -22.91 3.74
CA LYS A 80 3.47 -23.84 2.79
C LYS A 80 2.07 -23.39 2.36
N ARG A 81 1.26 -22.85 3.29
CA ARG A 81 -0.08 -22.34 2.98
C ARG A 81 -0.02 -21.10 2.10
N MET A 82 0.85 -20.16 2.42
CA MET A 82 1.06 -18.95 1.62
C MET A 82 1.63 -19.28 0.25
N ALA A 83 2.56 -20.24 0.15
CA ALA A 83 3.10 -20.72 -1.13
C ALA A 83 2.02 -21.28 -2.05
N GLN A 84 0.99 -21.95 -1.50
CA GLN A 84 -0.13 -22.42 -2.30
C GLN A 84 -0.99 -21.28 -2.83
N PHE A 85 -1.25 -20.26 -2.00
CA PHE A 85 -2.11 -19.13 -2.38
C PHE A 85 -1.41 -18.20 -3.39
N PHE A 86 -0.13 -17.91 -3.19
CA PHE A 86 0.68 -17.06 -4.06
C PHE A 86 1.71 -17.86 -4.87
N SER A 87 1.31 -19.04 -5.36
CA SER A 87 2.21 -19.99 -6.01
C SER A 87 2.95 -19.46 -7.25
N GLN A 88 2.46 -18.38 -7.84
CA GLN A 88 3.06 -17.74 -9.02
C GLN A 88 3.65 -16.35 -8.73
N SER A 89 3.80 -15.98 -7.46
CA SER A 89 4.23 -14.62 -7.09
C SER A 89 5.60 -14.25 -7.68
N ILE A 90 6.57 -15.16 -7.63
CA ILE A 90 7.90 -14.96 -8.19
C ILE A 90 7.83 -14.78 -9.71
N GLN A 91 7.15 -15.70 -10.40
CA GLN A 91 7.01 -15.65 -11.87
C GLN A 91 6.25 -14.40 -12.32
N ASN A 92 5.28 -13.94 -11.54
CA ASN A 92 4.54 -12.71 -11.83
C ASN A 92 5.43 -11.49 -11.64
N LEU A 93 6.22 -11.43 -10.56
CA LEU A 93 7.19 -10.35 -10.36
C LEU A 93 8.21 -10.32 -11.51
N GLU A 94 8.79 -11.45 -11.90
CA GLU A 94 9.74 -11.55 -13.01
C GLU A 94 9.14 -11.06 -14.35
N LYS A 95 7.90 -11.46 -14.67
CA LYS A 95 7.18 -10.99 -15.86
C LYS A 95 6.99 -9.48 -15.85
N ILE A 96 6.58 -8.92 -14.70
CA ILE A 96 6.38 -7.48 -14.54
C ILE A 96 7.72 -6.74 -14.71
N MET A 97 8.80 -7.22 -14.08
CA MET A 97 10.12 -6.60 -14.21
C MET A 97 10.64 -6.67 -15.65
N SER A 98 10.48 -7.80 -16.32
CA SER A 98 10.85 -7.94 -17.75
C SER A 98 10.07 -6.99 -18.66
N ALA A 99 8.78 -6.77 -18.39
CA ALA A 99 7.98 -5.80 -19.13
C ALA A 99 8.39 -4.35 -18.80
N ALA A 100 8.71 -4.08 -17.54
CA ALA A 100 9.11 -2.76 -17.06
C ALA A 100 10.46 -2.31 -17.66
N GLN A 101 11.40 -3.20 -17.94
CA GLN A 101 12.66 -2.90 -18.61
C GLN A 101 12.49 -2.23 -20.00
N LYS A 102 11.36 -2.48 -20.65
CA LYS A 102 11.02 -1.87 -21.94
C LYS A 102 10.38 -0.49 -21.83
N GLN A 103 10.24 0.01 -20.61
CA GLN A 103 9.57 1.25 -20.27
C GLN A 103 10.55 2.17 -19.53
N LYS A 104 10.21 3.47 -19.49
CA LYS A 104 10.92 4.41 -18.62
C LYS A 104 9.99 4.75 -17.44
N TYR A 105 10.48 4.50 -16.27
CA TYR A 105 9.89 4.95 -15.00
C TYR A 105 10.88 5.86 -14.28
N ASP A 106 10.35 6.88 -13.63
CA ASP A 106 11.18 7.80 -12.86
C ASP A 106 11.45 7.25 -11.46
N MET A 107 10.54 6.42 -10.94
CA MET A 107 10.69 5.75 -9.64
C MET A 107 9.81 4.51 -9.56
N ILE A 108 10.27 3.52 -8.77
CA ILE A 108 9.49 2.36 -8.36
C ILE A 108 8.95 2.63 -6.94
N LEU A 109 7.64 2.51 -6.74
CA LEU A 109 7.00 2.58 -5.43
C LEU A 109 6.62 1.17 -4.99
N MET A 110 7.24 0.68 -3.92
CA MET A 110 6.91 -0.61 -3.30
C MET A 110 6.07 -0.35 -2.05
N LEU A 111 4.77 -0.61 -2.15
CA LEU A 111 3.78 -0.20 -1.16
C LEU A 111 3.34 -1.36 -0.25
N GLY A 112 4.31 -2.11 0.25
CA GLY A 112 4.12 -3.13 1.28
C GLY A 112 3.59 -4.46 0.80
N ASP A 113 3.60 -5.43 1.74
CA ASP A 113 3.31 -6.84 1.50
C ASP A 113 4.13 -7.40 0.34
N MET A 114 5.40 -6.96 0.29
CA MET A 114 6.35 -7.44 -0.72
C MET A 114 6.74 -8.90 -0.45
N VAL A 115 6.77 -9.29 0.82
CA VAL A 115 6.94 -10.68 1.26
C VAL A 115 5.73 -11.15 2.06
N SER A 116 5.47 -12.45 2.08
CA SER A 116 4.41 -13.04 2.92
C SER A 116 4.83 -13.16 4.39
N PHE A 117 6.12 -13.12 4.64
CA PHE A 117 6.77 -13.13 5.96
C PHE A 117 8.25 -12.74 5.77
N PRO A 118 8.92 -12.18 6.77
CA PRO A 118 10.18 -11.46 6.64
C PRO A 118 11.40 -12.36 6.49
N THR A 119 11.56 -13.07 5.37
CA THR A 119 12.79 -13.83 5.08
C THR A 119 13.85 -12.96 4.41
N ALA A 120 15.10 -13.15 4.75
CA ALA A 120 16.21 -12.47 4.08
C ALA A 120 16.26 -12.84 2.59
N LYS A 121 15.97 -14.11 2.25
CA LYS A 121 15.90 -14.56 0.85
C LYS A 121 14.78 -13.87 0.07
N GLY A 122 13.62 -13.61 0.70
CA GLY A 122 12.53 -12.86 0.08
C GLY A 122 12.96 -11.43 -0.28
N VAL A 123 13.60 -10.74 0.67
CA VAL A 123 14.14 -9.38 0.47
C VAL A 123 15.22 -9.35 -0.62
N GLU A 124 16.17 -10.29 -0.57
CA GLU A 124 17.20 -10.43 -1.59
C GLU A 124 16.58 -10.63 -2.99
N THR A 125 15.57 -11.49 -3.11
CA THR A 125 14.89 -11.76 -4.38
C THR A 125 14.21 -10.50 -4.93
N ILE A 126 13.57 -9.68 -4.08
CA ILE A 126 12.97 -8.40 -4.50
C ILE A 126 14.06 -7.47 -5.06
N LEU A 127 15.15 -7.29 -4.31
CA LEU A 127 16.24 -6.41 -4.72
C LEU A 127 16.92 -6.88 -6.02
N GLU A 128 17.12 -8.18 -6.18
CA GLU A 128 17.62 -8.77 -7.41
C GLU A 128 16.67 -8.54 -8.60
N ALA A 129 15.37 -8.67 -8.38
CA ALA A 129 14.36 -8.47 -9.44
C ALA A 129 14.28 -7.04 -9.95
N ILE A 130 14.39 -6.03 -9.07
CA ILE A 130 14.32 -4.61 -9.45
C ILE A 130 15.64 -4.05 -9.99
N LYS A 131 16.78 -4.65 -9.62
CA LYS A 131 18.13 -4.19 -9.96
C LYS A 131 18.34 -3.91 -11.45
N PRO A 132 17.87 -4.75 -12.41
CA PRO A 132 18.08 -4.51 -13.83
C PRO A 132 17.37 -3.28 -14.38
N LEU A 133 16.40 -2.71 -13.66
CA LEU A 133 15.72 -1.49 -14.08
C LEU A 133 16.59 -0.25 -13.91
N ALA A 134 17.58 -0.29 -13.00
CA ALA A 134 18.42 0.86 -12.63
C ALA A 134 17.59 2.13 -12.29
N THR A 135 16.36 1.93 -11.83
CA THR A 135 15.41 2.99 -11.47
C THR A 135 15.40 3.16 -9.95
N PRO A 136 15.46 4.39 -9.43
CA PRO A 136 15.31 4.63 -7.99
C PRO A 136 14.02 4.00 -7.45
N PHE A 137 14.05 3.53 -6.21
CA PHE A 137 12.86 2.99 -5.58
C PHE A 137 12.63 3.55 -4.18
N ALA A 138 11.37 3.51 -3.76
CA ALA A 138 10.94 3.79 -2.39
C ALA A 138 10.12 2.60 -1.89
N TYR A 139 10.24 2.29 -0.59
CA TYR A 139 9.56 1.17 0.04
C TYR A 139 8.93 1.59 1.36
N ILE A 140 7.73 1.12 1.62
CA ILE A 140 7.09 1.16 2.93
C ILE A 140 6.50 -0.22 3.24
N ALA A 141 6.57 -0.66 4.50
CA ALA A 141 6.10 -1.99 4.88
C ALA A 141 4.58 -2.13 4.81
N GLY A 142 4.14 -3.34 4.49
CA GLY A 142 2.77 -3.81 4.70
C GLY A 142 2.66 -4.67 5.96
N ASN A 143 1.45 -5.13 6.24
CA ASN A 143 1.18 -5.88 7.47
C ASN A 143 1.78 -7.29 7.47
N HIS A 144 2.12 -7.87 6.32
CA HIS A 144 2.82 -9.15 6.21
C HIS A 144 4.34 -9.05 6.24
N ASP A 145 4.91 -7.88 5.95
CA ASP A 145 6.37 -7.75 5.76
C ASP A 145 7.18 -7.95 7.04
N TRP A 146 6.59 -7.80 8.23
CA TRP A 146 7.33 -7.72 9.50
C TRP A 146 6.94 -8.75 10.56
N HIS A 147 6.23 -9.83 10.21
CA HIS A 147 5.95 -10.91 11.15
C HIS A 147 5.74 -12.25 10.45
N TYR A 148 5.86 -13.34 11.23
CA TYR A 148 5.37 -14.67 10.87
C TYR A 148 4.04 -14.92 11.57
N GLU A 149 3.07 -15.51 10.88
CA GLU A 149 1.81 -15.92 11.52
C GLU A 149 2.09 -16.87 12.68
N GLY A 150 1.56 -16.55 13.84
CA GLY A 150 1.77 -17.36 15.04
C GLY A 150 3.00 -17.00 15.86
N GLU A 151 3.85 -16.10 15.39
CA GLU A 151 5.00 -15.62 16.15
C GLU A 151 4.55 -14.85 17.40
N PRO A 152 5.05 -15.18 18.60
CA PRO A 152 4.74 -14.44 19.81
C PRO A 152 5.40 -13.06 19.83
N GLY A 153 4.72 -12.07 20.36
CA GLY A 153 5.19 -10.70 20.50
C GLY A 153 4.09 -9.68 20.16
N THR A 154 4.33 -8.44 20.53
CA THR A 154 3.52 -7.31 20.11
C THR A 154 3.91 -6.86 18.70
N GLU A 155 3.03 -6.16 18.00
CA GLU A 155 3.35 -5.60 16.68
C GLU A 155 4.59 -4.72 16.70
N MET A 156 4.75 -3.89 17.75
CA MET A 156 5.89 -2.98 17.88
C MET A 156 7.21 -3.75 18.01
N GLU A 157 7.20 -4.83 18.80
CA GLU A 157 8.37 -5.72 18.96
C GLU A 157 8.68 -6.46 17.67
N LEU A 158 7.68 -7.05 17.03
CA LEU A 158 7.85 -7.83 15.80
C LEU A 158 8.27 -6.93 14.63
N ARG A 159 7.63 -5.78 14.46
CA ARG A 159 7.99 -4.79 13.43
C ARG A 159 9.43 -4.31 13.62
N LYS A 160 9.81 -3.93 14.85
CA LYS A 160 11.20 -3.56 15.15
C LYS A 160 12.17 -4.70 14.84
N LYS A 161 11.91 -5.89 15.40
CA LYS A 161 12.75 -7.09 15.21
C LYS A 161 13.01 -7.37 13.72
N TRP A 162 11.95 -7.47 12.94
CA TRP A 162 12.07 -7.89 11.55
C TRP A 162 12.51 -6.78 10.61
N THR A 163 12.19 -5.53 10.93
CA THR A 163 12.77 -4.39 10.22
C THR A 163 14.29 -4.40 10.37
N GLU A 164 14.80 -4.49 11.60
CA GLU A 164 16.24 -4.50 11.88
C GLU A 164 16.96 -5.76 11.31
N LYS A 165 16.30 -6.91 11.38
CA LYS A 165 16.89 -8.19 10.96
C LYS A 165 16.92 -8.38 9.45
N THR A 166 15.88 -7.95 8.72
CA THR A 166 15.71 -8.31 7.30
C THR A 166 15.31 -7.16 6.39
N LEU A 167 14.47 -6.20 6.83
CA LEU A 167 13.86 -5.24 5.92
C LEU A 167 14.68 -3.98 5.64
N LEU A 168 15.67 -3.65 6.49
CA LEU A 168 16.48 -2.44 6.33
C LEU A 168 17.05 -2.21 4.93
N PRO A 169 17.47 -3.24 4.16
CA PRO A 169 17.95 -3.05 2.79
C PRO A 169 16.91 -2.41 1.86
N LEU A 170 15.61 -2.67 2.07
CA LEU A 170 14.53 -2.06 1.29
C LEU A 170 14.33 -0.58 1.64
N TYR A 171 14.62 -0.19 2.88
CA TYR A 171 14.49 1.21 3.32
C TYR A 171 15.66 2.11 2.91
N GLN A 172 16.80 1.54 2.48
CA GLN A 172 17.97 2.30 2.00
C GLN A 172 18.45 3.38 2.99
N GLY A 173 18.32 3.13 4.30
CA GLY A 173 18.71 4.07 5.37
C GLY A 173 17.62 5.10 5.75
N HIS A 174 16.46 5.07 5.11
CA HIS A 174 15.32 5.91 5.49
C HIS A 174 14.65 5.40 6.78
N ASN A 175 13.92 6.29 7.45
CA ASN A 175 13.12 5.93 8.63
C ASN A 175 11.97 4.98 8.24
N PRO A 176 11.88 3.79 8.82
CA PRO A 176 10.82 2.82 8.48
C PRO A 176 9.38 3.29 8.77
N LEU A 177 9.18 4.23 9.67
CA LEU A 177 7.84 4.73 10.01
C LEU A 177 7.32 5.76 9.00
N CYS A 178 8.20 6.68 8.60
CA CYS A 178 7.85 7.72 7.63
C CYS A 178 9.10 8.41 7.11
N TYR A 179 9.09 8.76 5.84
CA TYR A 179 10.13 9.57 5.19
C TYR A 179 9.57 10.19 3.92
N ASN A 180 10.34 11.08 3.32
CA ASN A 180 9.98 11.62 2.01
C ASN A 180 11.16 11.61 1.04
N MET A 181 10.83 11.62 -0.24
CA MET A 181 11.77 11.75 -1.34
C MET A 181 11.28 12.84 -2.29
N MET A 182 12.21 13.56 -2.89
CA MET A 182 11.90 14.59 -3.88
C MET A 182 12.16 14.08 -5.30
N LEU A 183 11.17 14.23 -6.17
CA LEU A 183 11.29 13.88 -7.58
C LEU A 183 10.64 14.96 -8.46
N ASN A 184 11.43 15.67 -9.26
CA ASN A 184 10.95 16.71 -10.18
C ASN A 184 10.04 17.79 -9.52
N GLY A 185 10.28 18.11 -8.25
CA GLY A 185 9.48 19.07 -7.48
C GLY A 185 8.24 18.46 -6.83
N LEU A 186 7.97 17.17 -7.01
CA LEU A 186 6.98 16.41 -6.27
C LEU A 186 7.60 15.87 -4.98
N ASN A 187 6.92 16.08 -3.87
CA ASN A 187 7.22 15.49 -2.58
C ASN A 187 6.50 14.15 -2.45
N ILE A 188 7.24 13.05 -2.44
CA ILE A 188 6.72 11.69 -2.28
C ILE A 188 6.88 11.32 -0.81
N VAL A 189 5.78 11.21 -0.10
CA VAL A 189 5.73 10.88 1.33
C VAL A 189 5.40 9.40 1.49
N MET A 190 6.32 8.65 2.08
CA MET A 190 6.16 7.25 2.46
C MET A 190 5.71 7.19 3.92
N MET A 191 4.54 6.58 4.19
CA MET A 191 3.92 6.53 5.51
C MET A 191 3.54 5.10 5.87
N ASP A 192 4.11 4.58 6.96
CA ASP A 192 3.76 3.24 7.45
C ASP A 192 2.35 3.24 8.05
N THR A 193 1.45 2.51 7.42
CA THR A 193 0.08 2.26 7.88
C THR A 193 -0.15 0.78 8.18
N SER A 194 0.91 -0.02 8.23
CA SER A 194 0.84 -1.48 8.27
C SER A 194 0.14 -2.05 9.52
N VAL A 195 -0.03 -1.24 10.56
CA VAL A 195 -0.73 -1.59 11.79
C VAL A 195 -2.13 -0.98 11.89
N ASN A 196 -2.62 -0.35 10.84
CA ASN A 196 -3.89 0.40 10.79
C ASN A 196 -3.98 1.61 11.74
N GLU A 197 -2.91 1.98 12.41
CA GLU A 197 -2.83 3.13 13.31
C GLU A 197 -1.66 4.02 12.93
N ILE A 198 -1.76 5.28 13.29
CA ILE A 198 -0.74 6.30 13.10
C ILE A 198 -0.16 6.69 14.47
N LEU A 199 1.14 6.76 14.56
CA LEU A 199 1.86 7.20 15.75
C LEU A 199 1.98 8.74 15.79
N PRO A 200 2.14 9.35 16.98
CA PRO A 200 2.29 10.81 17.11
C PRO A 200 3.40 11.38 16.23
N GLU A 201 4.57 10.73 16.17
CA GLU A 201 5.70 11.16 15.34
C GLU A 201 5.40 11.12 13.83
N GLN A 202 4.54 10.21 13.38
CA GLN A 202 4.09 10.16 11.98
C GLN A 202 3.15 11.32 11.65
N LEU A 203 2.25 11.67 12.58
CA LEU A 203 1.37 12.83 12.42
C LEU A 203 2.17 14.14 12.40
N ASP A 204 3.16 14.28 13.28
CA ASP A 204 4.00 15.47 13.30
C ASP A 204 4.85 15.57 12.02
N PHE A 205 5.41 14.45 11.55
CA PHE A 205 6.10 14.39 10.26
C PHE A 205 5.16 14.81 9.10
N TRP A 206 3.92 14.31 9.07
CA TRP A 206 2.93 14.72 8.05
C TRP A 206 2.70 16.24 8.06
N ARG A 207 2.52 16.83 9.23
CA ARG A 207 2.32 18.28 9.40
C ARG A 207 3.48 19.10 8.85
N GLU A 208 4.72 18.63 9.03
CA GLU A 208 5.89 19.27 8.42
C GLU A 208 5.85 19.20 6.88
N GLN A 209 5.38 18.07 6.30
CA GLN A 209 5.22 17.96 4.85
C GLN A 209 4.14 18.92 4.33
N VAL A 210 3.04 19.09 5.07
CA VAL A 210 2.00 20.07 4.70
C VAL A 210 2.54 21.50 4.74
N LYS A 211 3.29 21.86 5.79
CA LYS A 211 3.92 23.19 5.93
C LYS A 211 4.88 23.52 4.79
N SER A 212 5.49 22.53 4.17
CA SER A 212 6.40 22.76 3.03
C SER A 212 5.70 23.39 1.82
N GLY A 213 4.39 23.21 1.68
CA GLY A 213 3.59 23.68 0.56
C GLY A 213 3.91 23.00 -0.79
N LEU A 214 4.83 22.04 -0.82
CA LEU A 214 5.21 21.33 -2.04
C LEU A 214 4.09 20.39 -2.49
N PRO A 215 3.82 20.27 -3.80
CA PRO A 215 2.93 19.23 -4.31
C PRO A 215 3.31 17.87 -3.74
N THR A 216 2.39 17.19 -3.07
CA THR A 216 2.67 15.98 -2.29
C THR A 216 1.85 14.80 -2.77
N LEU A 217 2.50 13.65 -2.93
CA LEU A 217 1.89 12.34 -3.11
C LEU A 217 2.11 11.52 -1.85
N LEU A 218 1.03 11.07 -1.20
CA LEU A 218 1.10 10.20 -0.04
C LEU A 218 1.08 8.74 -0.51
N CYS A 219 2.08 7.97 -0.08
CA CYS A 219 2.23 6.56 -0.38
C CYS A 219 2.17 5.76 0.93
N CYS A 220 1.29 4.77 1.00
CA CYS A 220 1.12 3.93 2.17
C CYS A 220 0.72 2.50 1.75
N HIS A 221 0.69 1.56 2.70
CA HIS A 221 0.22 0.21 2.39
C HIS A 221 -1.30 0.10 2.55
N ILE A 222 -1.81 0.18 3.78
CA ILE A 222 -3.24 0.14 4.05
C ILE A 222 -3.84 1.50 3.69
N PRO A 223 -4.84 1.53 2.78
CA PRO A 223 -5.42 2.80 2.34
C PRO A 223 -6.18 3.50 3.47
N LEU A 224 -6.31 4.82 3.37
CA LEU A 224 -7.17 5.58 4.25
C LEU A 224 -8.64 5.33 3.85
N TRP A 225 -9.48 5.21 4.86
CA TRP A 225 -10.90 5.03 4.60
C TRP A 225 -11.52 6.27 3.94
N VAL A 226 -12.39 6.00 2.98
CA VAL A 226 -13.26 7.00 2.35
C VAL A 226 -14.71 6.51 2.41
N PRO A 227 -15.71 7.40 2.48
CA PRO A 227 -17.11 7.02 2.55
C PRO A 227 -17.51 5.99 1.48
N GLY A 228 -18.25 4.97 1.88
CA GLY A 228 -18.70 3.88 1.01
C GLY A 228 -17.71 2.72 0.85
N ARG A 229 -16.52 2.80 1.43
CA ARG A 229 -15.56 1.70 1.45
C ARG A 229 -15.69 0.87 2.73
N GLY A 230 -15.48 -0.44 2.58
CA GLY A 230 -15.57 -1.38 3.70
C GLY A 230 -14.32 -1.41 4.59
N LEU A 231 -14.36 -2.28 5.58
CA LEU A 231 -13.37 -2.38 6.67
C LEU A 231 -11.93 -2.67 6.20
N ALA A 232 -11.75 -3.32 5.04
CA ALA A 232 -10.42 -3.52 4.43
C ALA A 232 -9.69 -2.21 4.09
N TRP A 233 -10.40 -1.08 4.06
CA TRP A 233 -9.87 0.27 3.99
C TRP A 233 -9.70 0.82 5.40
N GLY A 234 -8.88 0.15 6.20
CA GLY A 234 -8.89 0.20 7.65
C GLY A 234 -8.55 1.52 8.28
N VAL A 235 -7.59 2.27 7.77
CA VAL A 235 -7.08 3.48 8.44
C VAL A 235 -8.15 4.58 8.45
N GLY A 236 -8.68 4.86 9.64
CA GLY A 236 -9.75 5.85 9.83
C GLY A 236 -11.17 5.34 9.60
N HIS A 237 -11.39 4.02 9.38
CA HIS A 237 -12.74 3.48 9.21
C HIS A 237 -13.56 3.66 10.51
N PRO A 238 -14.79 4.22 10.45
CA PRO A 238 -15.58 4.51 11.64
C PRO A 238 -15.98 3.26 12.45
N ASP A 239 -16.12 2.11 11.77
CA ASP A 239 -16.45 0.83 12.41
C ASP A 239 -15.20 0.03 12.83
N TRP A 240 -14.00 0.63 12.79
CA TRP A 240 -12.78 0.01 13.24
C TRP A 240 -12.79 -0.12 14.77
N ASN A 241 -13.09 -1.30 15.28
CA ASN A 241 -13.16 -1.58 16.71
C ASN A 241 -13.03 -3.07 17.00
N ALA A 242 -12.90 -3.44 18.26
CA ALA A 242 -12.70 -4.82 18.72
C ALA A 242 -13.78 -5.80 18.25
N ALA A 243 -15.03 -5.37 18.05
CA ALA A 243 -16.11 -6.22 17.57
C ALA A 243 -15.90 -6.69 16.12
N HIS A 244 -15.18 -5.91 15.32
CA HIS A 244 -14.87 -6.21 13.93
C HIS A 244 -13.47 -6.82 13.72
N ASP A 245 -12.65 -6.89 14.78
CA ASP A 245 -11.30 -7.44 14.72
C ASP A 245 -11.31 -8.96 14.61
N ARG A 246 -11.42 -9.45 13.39
CA ARG A 246 -11.51 -10.89 13.11
C ARG A 246 -10.15 -11.55 12.88
N ASN A 247 -9.13 -10.76 12.57
CA ASN A 247 -7.85 -11.27 12.10
C ASN A 247 -6.67 -10.95 13.02
N TRP A 248 -6.88 -10.27 14.15
CA TRP A 248 -5.81 -9.85 15.05
C TRP A 248 -4.89 -10.99 15.53
N GLN A 249 -5.47 -12.20 15.73
CA GLN A 249 -4.68 -13.37 16.11
C GLN A 249 -3.85 -13.94 14.96
N ILE A 250 -4.34 -13.79 13.73
CA ILE A 250 -3.68 -14.30 12.53
C ILE A 250 -2.56 -13.36 12.11
N GLU A 251 -2.85 -12.08 12.05
CA GLU A 251 -1.92 -11.04 11.58
C GLU A 251 -1.00 -10.52 12.69
N ARG A 252 -1.12 -11.02 13.91
CA ARG A 252 -0.28 -10.68 15.07
C ARG A 252 -0.18 -9.19 15.40
N ARG A 253 -1.17 -8.42 15.00
CA ARG A 253 -1.32 -7.02 15.37
C ARG A 253 -2.03 -6.90 16.73
N PRO A 254 -1.91 -5.78 17.46
CA PRO A 254 -2.69 -5.53 18.64
C PRO A 254 -4.18 -5.66 18.34
N ARG A 255 -4.90 -6.18 19.32
CA ARG A 255 -6.35 -6.20 19.24
C ARG A 255 -6.87 -4.76 19.13
N TRP A 256 -7.79 -4.52 18.23
CA TRP A 256 -8.44 -3.22 18.10
C TRP A 256 -9.07 -2.81 19.43
N SER A 257 -8.95 -1.52 19.76
CA SER A 257 -9.58 -1.01 20.95
C SER A 257 -11.10 -1.01 20.80
N GLU A 258 -11.82 -1.08 21.92
CA GLU A 258 -13.28 -0.96 21.92
C GLU A 258 -13.74 0.42 21.42
N SER A 259 -12.95 1.44 21.64
CA SER A 259 -13.19 2.82 21.20
C SER A 259 -12.82 3.10 19.73
N GLY A 260 -12.28 2.10 19.01
CA GLY A 260 -11.83 2.24 17.64
C GLY A 260 -10.45 2.91 17.53
N HIS A 261 -10.21 3.64 16.45
CA HIS A 261 -8.94 4.32 16.21
C HIS A 261 -8.58 5.34 17.29
N THR A 262 -7.26 5.51 17.49
CA THR A 262 -6.72 6.58 18.34
C THR A 262 -7.09 7.96 17.79
N GLU A 263 -7.10 8.97 18.65
CA GLU A 263 -7.33 10.36 18.22
C GLU A 263 -6.24 10.86 17.26
N VAL A 264 -5.02 10.31 17.38
CA VAL A 264 -3.90 10.61 16.46
C VAL A 264 -4.23 10.12 15.06
N THR A 265 -4.69 8.89 14.91
CA THR A 265 -5.09 8.33 13.62
C THR A 265 -6.26 9.08 13.00
N LYS A 266 -7.27 9.43 13.80
CA LYS A 266 -8.42 10.23 13.34
C LYS A 266 -7.99 11.62 12.86
N ALA A 267 -7.11 12.28 13.63
CA ALA A 267 -6.55 13.58 13.26
C ALA A 267 -5.75 13.49 11.95
N PHE A 268 -4.88 12.49 11.81
CA PHE A 268 -4.11 12.26 10.59
C PHE A 268 -5.02 12.11 9.37
N CYS A 269 -6.01 11.22 9.43
CA CYS A 269 -6.93 11.00 8.30
C CYS A 269 -7.65 12.30 7.90
N LYS A 270 -8.13 13.08 8.87
CA LYS A 270 -8.76 14.38 8.61
C LYS A 270 -7.77 15.36 7.97
N GLU A 271 -6.58 15.50 8.54
CA GLU A 271 -5.57 16.45 8.08
C GLU A 271 -5.04 16.09 6.69
N VAL A 272 -4.94 14.79 6.35
CA VAL A 272 -4.54 14.33 5.01
C VAL A 272 -5.55 14.82 3.97
N PHE A 273 -6.82 14.56 4.15
CA PHE A 273 -7.83 14.94 3.14
C PHE A 273 -8.07 16.46 3.06
N THR A 274 -7.74 17.21 4.10
CA THR A 274 -7.86 18.70 4.09
C THR A 274 -6.57 19.42 3.67
N ALA A 275 -5.45 18.71 3.51
CA ALA A 275 -4.18 19.31 3.12
C ALA A 275 -4.25 19.92 1.71
N SER A 276 -3.92 21.22 1.58
CA SER A 276 -4.04 21.95 0.30
C SER A 276 -3.00 21.50 -0.72
N ASN A 277 -1.83 21.04 -0.28
CA ASN A 277 -0.71 20.60 -1.13
C ASN A 277 -0.74 19.11 -1.47
N LEU A 278 -1.65 18.32 -0.90
CA LEU A 278 -1.81 16.91 -1.26
C LEU A 278 -2.46 16.79 -2.64
N LEU A 279 -1.82 16.08 -3.55
CA LEU A 279 -2.39 15.70 -4.85
C LEU A 279 -3.29 14.47 -4.71
N GLY A 280 -2.82 13.47 -3.99
CA GLY A 280 -3.55 12.24 -3.76
C GLY A 280 -2.76 11.19 -3.00
N ILE A 281 -3.35 10.00 -2.90
CA ILE A 281 -2.85 8.86 -2.14
C ILE A 281 -2.70 7.65 -3.07
N VAL A 282 -1.64 6.87 -2.88
CA VAL A 282 -1.42 5.59 -3.55
C VAL A 282 -1.17 4.51 -2.50
N ALA A 283 -1.89 3.41 -2.59
CA ALA A 283 -1.86 2.34 -1.58
C ALA A 283 -1.93 0.93 -2.20
N GLY A 284 -1.72 -0.09 -1.37
CA GLY A 284 -1.86 -1.52 -1.66
C GLY A 284 -3.00 -2.17 -0.89
N HIS A 285 -2.70 -3.34 -0.25
CA HIS A 285 -3.48 -4.06 0.74
C HIS A 285 -4.78 -4.73 0.26
N VAL A 286 -5.59 -4.05 -0.50
CA VAL A 286 -6.91 -4.57 -0.93
C VAL A 286 -6.82 -5.51 -2.13
N HIS A 287 -5.64 -5.78 -2.66
CA HIS A 287 -5.32 -6.66 -3.79
C HIS A 287 -6.06 -6.31 -5.10
N LYS A 288 -6.74 -5.18 -5.16
CA LYS A 288 -7.56 -4.76 -6.30
C LYS A 288 -7.22 -3.32 -6.69
N GLN A 289 -7.11 -3.08 -7.98
CA GLN A 289 -7.03 -1.73 -8.47
C GLN A 289 -8.36 -1.00 -8.19
N SER A 290 -8.27 0.17 -7.61
CA SER A 290 -9.42 1.05 -7.43
C SER A 290 -9.02 2.51 -7.54
N TYR A 291 -10.01 3.33 -7.86
CA TYR A 291 -9.90 4.78 -7.85
C TYR A 291 -11.04 5.35 -7.01
N ASN A 292 -10.69 6.24 -6.12
CA ASN A 292 -11.66 7.01 -5.34
C ASN A 292 -11.32 8.49 -5.43
N ARG A 293 -12.33 9.32 -5.28
CA ARG A 293 -12.17 10.76 -5.10
C ARG A 293 -12.92 11.18 -3.84
N TYR A 294 -12.21 11.85 -2.95
CA TYR A 294 -12.77 12.34 -1.70
C TYR A 294 -12.08 13.66 -1.33
N GLU A 295 -12.87 14.68 -0.93
CA GLU A 295 -12.37 16.03 -0.59
C GLU A 295 -11.42 16.61 -1.67
N GLY A 296 -11.76 16.39 -2.95
CA GLY A 296 -10.94 16.85 -4.07
C GLY A 296 -9.65 16.07 -4.32
N LYS A 297 -9.31 15.10 -3.48
CA LYS A 297 -8.09 14.26 -3.60
C LYS A 297 -8.42 12.94 -4.26
N PHE A 298 -7.47 12.38 -5.03
CA PHE A 298 -7.61 11.01 -5.48
C PHE A 298 -7.00 10.03 -4.46
N GLN A 299 -7.53 8.82 -4.42
CA GLN A 299 -6.88 7.68 -3.78
C GLN A 299 -6.94 6.48 -4.71
N LEU A 300 -5.77 5.93 -5.00
CA LEU A 300 -5.57 4.75 -5.85
C LEU A 300 -5.11 3.57 -5.00
N THR A 301 -5.61 2.39 -5.28
CA THR A 301 -5.00 1.15 -4.82
C THR A 301 -4.48 0.35 -5.99
N SER A 302 -3.32 -0.29 -5.81
CA SER A 302 -2.75 -1.21 -6.79
C SER A 302 -3.44 -2.57 -6.72
N ALA A 303 -3.52 -3.26 -7.86
CA ALA A 303 -3.78 -4.69 -7.85
C ALA A 303 -2.54 -5.45 -7.36
N ALA A 304 -2.75 -6.62 -6.73
CA ALA A 304 -1.67 -7.41 -6.14
C ALA A 304 -0.64 -7.89 -7.17
N THR A 305 0.61 -7.52 -6.96
CA THR A 305 1.74 -7.93 -7.81
C THR A 305 1.93 -9.46 -7.80
N GLY A 306 1.72 -10.11 -6.66
CA GLY A 306 1.76 -11.57 -6.55
C GLY A 306 0.72 -12.30 -7.40
N LEU A 307 -0.35 -11.62 -7.80
CA LEU A 307 -1.38 -12.12 -8.71
C LEU A 307 -1.24 -11.56 -10.14
N GLY A 308 -0.12 -10.93 -10.46
CA GLY A 308 0.18 -10.38 -11.78
C GLY A 308 -0.30 -8.93 -11.98
N GLY A 309 -0.75 -8.25 -10.90
CA GLY A 309 -1.16 -6.85 -10.94
C GLY A 309 0.02 -5.88 -10.78
N LEU A 310 -0.20 -4.67 -11.24
CA LEU A 310 0.68 -3.50 -11.02
C LEU A 310 -0.14 -2.24 -11.25
N LEU A 311 0.43 -1.08 -10.91
CA LEU A 311 -0.11 0.21 -11.31
C LEU A 311 1.00 1.02 -12.03
N ASP A 312 0.76 1.39 -13.28
CA ASP A 312 1.59 2.30 -14.08
C ASP A 312 0.98 3.70 -13.95
N LEU A 313 1.50 4.49 -13.02
CA LEU A 313 0.95 5.80 -12.67
C LEU A 313 1.77 6.92 -13.31
N SER A 314 1.11 7.77 -14.07
CA SER A 314 1.69 9.01 -14.59
C SER A 314 0.95 10.23 -14.02
N LEU A 315 1.72 11.18 -13.48
CA LEU A 315 1.25 12.50 -13.05
C LEU A 315 1.87 13.56 -13.97
N SER A 316 1.06 14.48 -14.50
CA SER A 316 1.52 15.53 -15.42
C SER A 316 0.80 16.85 -15.19
#